data_80ac7b996a064547a8a1f921e7fe7284
#
_entry.id   80ac7b996a064547a8a1f921e7fe7284
#
_cell.length_a   1.000
_cell.length_b   1.000
_cell.length_c   1.000
_cell.angle_alpha   90.00
_cell.angle_beta   90.00
_cell.angle_gamma   90.00
#
_symmetry.space_group_name_H-M   'P 1'
#
loop_
_entity.id
_entity.type
_entity.pdbx_description
1 polymer ?
#
loop_
_entity_poly.entity_id
_entity_poly.type
_entity_poly.pdbx_seq_one_letter_code
_entity_poly.pdbx_strand_id
1 'polypeptide(L)'
;MGILGSGQVRISXXXXASKEVWDYNISIARDAFLHGFDEINFDYIRFPSDGKTDNMAFPIWDTKKERHLVIKEFFQKLRESFPGQKISADLFGQTTINTDDMGIGQVLEDTFEYFDYICPMVYPSHYVSGFIGYDKPSQYPYEVIKYSIDGAVKRRVAYDKLVNADASQAPKKLAEIRPWLQDFNMGADYTADMVKKEITALKDSIKKDYVGYLLWNPSNFYTKEAIIK
;
A
#
# COMPACT_ATOMS: atom_id res chain seq x y z
N MET A 1 4.99 -10.63 -11.90
CA MET A 1 3.60 -10.95 -11.54
C MET A 1 3.61 -12.06 -10.49
N GLY A 2 2.95 -11.87 -9.38
CA GLY A 2 2.89 -12.87 -8.31
C GLY A 2 1.45 -13.17 -7.92
N ILE A 3 1.19 -14.39 -7.48
CA ILE A 3 -0.14 -14.81 -7.02
C ILE A 3 -0.20 -14.67 -5.51
N LEU A 4 -1.19 -13.95 -5.02
CA LEU A 4 -1.42 -13.68 -3.60
C LEU A 4 -2.67 -14.41 -3.13
N GLY A 5 -2.51 -15.54 -2.44
CA GLY A 5 -3.63 -16.25 -1.84
C GLY A 5 -4.74 -16.61 -2.83
N SER A 6 -5.93 -16.84 -2.34
CA SER A 6 -7.06 -17.22 -3.18
C SER A 6 -7.57 -16.04 -4.01
N GLY A 7 -7.24 -16.04 -5.28
CA GLY A 7 -7.83 -15.14 -6.27
C GLY A 7 -7.24 -13.73 -6.34
N GLN A 8 -6.04 -13.50 -5.80
CA GLN A 8 -5.34 -12.21 -5.96
C GLN A 8 -4.17 -12.33 -6.93
N VAL A 9 -3.99 -11.33 -7.78
CA VAL A 9 -2.84 -11.20 -8.67
C VAL A 9 -2.13 -9.88 -8.36
N ARG A 10 -0.80 -9.94 -8.23
CA ARG A 10 0.07 -8.77 -8.02
C ARG A 10 0.67 -8.35 -9.37
N ILE A 11 0.50 -7.06 -9.72
CA ILE A 11 1.00 -6.45 -10.97
C ILE A 11 1.93 -5.30 -10.59
N SER A 12 3.15 -5.32 -11.15
CA SER A 12 4.15 -4.26 -10.92
C SER A 12 4.15 -3.27 -12.08
N UNK A 13 4.05 -2.07 -11.81
CA UNK A 13 4.04 -1.07 -12.79
C UNK A 13 5.25 -0.20 -12.63
N UNK A 14 6.13 -0.37 -13.27
CA UNK A 14 7.33 0.43 -13.22
C UNK A 14 7.28 1.55 -14.18
N UNK A 15 7.06 2.05 -14.55
CA UNK A 15 7.14 3.19 -15.41
C UNK A 15 5.97 4.10 -15.12
N UNK A 16 5.99 4.50 -14.31
CA UNK A 16 4.99 5.33 -13.79
C UNK A 16 4.53 6.45 -14.66
N ALA A 17 5.24 6.93 -15.54
CA ALA A 17 4.81 8.05 -16.41
C ALA A 17 4.36 7.63 -17.80
N SER A 18 4.61 6.41 -18.21
CA SER A 18 4.26 5.96 -19.57
C SER A 18 2.83 5.44 -19.65
N LYS A 19 1.99 6.10 -20.43
CA LYS A 19 0.60 5.67 -20.65
C LYS A 19 0.52 4.32 -21.37
N GLU A 20 1.48 4.01 -22.22
CA GLU A 20 1.57 2.69 -22.88
C GLU A 20 1.80 1.59 -21.84
N VAL A 21 2.66 1.86 -20.86
CA VAL A 21 2.90 0.89 -19.77
C VAL A 21 1.65 0.77 -18.89
N TRP A 22 0.94 1.86 -18.67
CA TRP A 22 -0.35 1.80 -17.95
C TRP A 22 -1.33 0.87 -18.67
N ASP A 23 -1.52 1.08 -19.96
CA ASP A 23 -2.46 0.28 -20.78
C ASP A 23 -2.05 -1.18 -20.83
N TYR A 24 -0.74 -1.46 -20.90
CA TYR A 24 -0.20 -2.82 -20.85
C TYR A 24 -0.55 -3.51 -19.52
N ASN A 25 -0.30 -2.84 -18.40
CA ASN A 25 -0.61 -3.40 -17.08
C ASN A 25 -2.13 -3.57 -16.89
N ILE A 26 -2.92 -2.64 -17.39
CA ILE A 26 -4.38 -2.74 -17.38
C ILE A 26 -4.84 -3.96 -18.18
N SER A 27 -4.20 -4.25 -19.32
CA SER A 27 -4.56 -5.42 -20.13
C SER A 27 -4.26 -6.74 -19.38
N ILE A 28 -3.15 -6.80 -18.65
CA ILE A 28 -2.82 -7.96 -17.80
C ILE A 28 -3.85 -8.11 -16.68
N ALA A 29 -4.22 -7.02 -16.02
CA ALA A 29 -5.21 -7.05 -14.95
C ALA A 29 -6.59 -7.50 -15.49
N ARG A 30 -6.96 -7.01 -16.68
CA ARG A 30 -8.22 -7.41 -17.32
C ARG A 30 -8.23 -8.91 -17.64
N ASP A 31 -7.11 -9.42 -18.14
CA ASP A 31 -6.97 -10.86 -18.42
C ASP A 31 -7.10 -11.69 -17.14
N ALA A 32 -6.49 -11.24 -16.05
CA ALA A 32 -6.60 -11.93 -14.76
C ALA A 32 -8.06 -11.96 -14.28
N PHE A 33 -8.80 -10.86 -14.38
CA PHE A 33 -10.22 -10.86 -14.03
C PHE A 33 -11.04 -11.83 -14.92
N LEU A 34 -10.71 -11.92 -16.20
CA LEU A 34 -11.37 -12.87 -17.11
C LEU A 34 -11.10 -14.33 -16.71
N HIS A 35 -9.95 -14.58 -16.05
CA HIS A 35 -9.60 -15.90 -15.53
C HIS A 35 -10.12 -16.15 -14.11
N GLY A 36 -10.99 -15.26 -13.58
CA GLY A 36 -11.71 -15.51 -12.35
C GLY A 36 -11.02 -15.03 -11.06
N PHE A 37 -10.05 -14.16 -11.16
CA PHE A 37 -9.47 -13.57 -9.94
C PHE A 37 -10.45 -12.55 -9.34
N ASP A 38 -10.58 -12.59 -8.02
CA ASP A 38 -11.53 -11.75 -7.28
C ASP A 38 -11.03 -10.32 -7.07
N GLU A 39 -9.71 -10.14 -7.05
CA GLU A 39 -9.07 -8.85 -6.76
C GLU A 39 -7.72 -8.79 -7.45
N ILE A 40 -7.37 -7.61 -7.95
CA ILE A 40 -6.04 -7.32 -8.48
C ILE A 40 -5.34 -6.31 -7.57
N ASN A 41 -4.17 -6.69 -7.09
CA ASN A 41 -3.32 -5.83 -6.28
C ASN A 41 -2.21 -5.27 -7.17
N PHE A 42 -2.11 -3.94 -7.22
CA PHE A 42 -1.10 -3.23 -8.02
C PHE A 42 0.09 -2.85 -7.13
N ASP A 43 1.27 -3.35 -7.50
CA ASP A 43 2.50 -3.10 -6.78
C ASP A 43 3.45 -2.23 -7.62
N TYR A 44 4.39 -1.56 -6.96
CA TYR A 44 5.43 -0.74 -7.60
C TYR A 44 4.88 0.45 -8.40
N ILE A 45 3.72 0.98 -8.02
CA ILE A 45 3.19 2.21 -8.64
C ILE A 45 3.89 3.39 -7.99
N ARG A 46 5.11 3.66 -8.47
CA ARG A 46 5.95 4.72 -7.92
C ARG A 46 7.13 5.01 -8.82
N PHE A 47 7.74 6.16 -8.64
CA PHE A 47 9.04 6.45 -9.23
C PHE A 47 10.12 5.66 -8.48
N PRO A 48 11.27 5.40 -9.12
CA PRO A 48 12.37 4.66 -8.47
C PRO A 48 12.88 5.36 -7.21
N SER A 49 13.25 4.56 -6.21
CA SER A 49 13.84 5.04 -4.95
C SER A 49 15.25 4.52 -4.73
N ASP A 50 15.72 3.61 -5.58
CA ASP A 50 16.96 2.87 -5.34
C ASP A 50 18.04 3.23 -6.36
N GLY A 51 19.30 3.16 -5.93
CA GLY A 51 20.44 3.46 -6.79
C GLY A 51 20.68 4.96 -6.94
N LYS A 52 21.40 5.34 -8.01
CA LYS A 52 21.74 6.74 -8.28
C LYS A 52 20.60 7.41 -9.04
N THR A 53 19.54 7.73 -8.32
CA THR A 53 18.30 8.29 -8.90
C THR A 53 18.54 9.63 -9.62
N ASP A 54 19.55 10.40 -9.19
CA ASP A 54 19.90 11.68 -9.82
C ASP A 54 20.34 11.53 -11.28
N ASN A 55 20.82 10.33 -11.65
CA ASN A 55 21.27 10.06 -13.01
C ASN A 55 20.18 9.45 -13.91
N MET A 56 18.97 9.25 -13.35
CA MET A 56 17.88 8.64 -14.11
C MET A 56 17.18 9.68 -14.98
N ALA A 57 17.04 9.37 -16.27
CA ALA A 57 16.26 10.17 -17.19
C ALA A 57 14.87 9.56 -17.35
N PHE A 58 13.87 10.41 -17.35
CA PHE A 58 12.48 10.00 -17.55
C PHE A 58 11.95 10.73 -18.79
N PRO A 59 12.23 10.22 -19.99
CA PRO A 59 11.97 10.98 -21.24
C PRO A 59 10.49 11.28 -21.49
N ILE A 60 9.59 10.56 -20.86
CA ILE A 60 8.14 10.75 -21.04
C ILE A 60 7.54 11.66 -19.96
N TRP A 61 8.22 11.76 -18.81
CA TRP A 61 7.72 12.58 -17.69
C TRP A 61 8.01 14.07 -17.96
N ASP A 62 6.95 14.87 -17.96
CA ASP A 62 7.09 16.33 -17.94
C ASP A 62 7.48 16.72 -16.50
N THR A 63 8.72 17.11 -16.33
CA THR A 63 9.30 17.45 -15.01
C THR A 63 8.63 18.65 -14.35
N LYS A 64 7.79 19.40 -15.08
CA LYS A 64 6.97 20.49 -14.50
C LYS A 64 5.78 19.95 -13.71
N LYS A 65 5.39 18.71 -13.99
CA LYS A 65 4.29 18.04 -13.28
C LYS A 65 4.83 17.28 -12.08
N GLU A 66 4.28 17.52 -10.91
CA GLU A 66 4.70 16.83 -9.69
C GLU A 66 4.50 15.32 -9.84
N ARG A 67 5.41 14.55 -9.27
CA ARG A 67 5.40 13.08 -9.41
C ARG A 67 4.10 12.47 -8.90
N HIS A 68 3.60 12.95 -7.76
CA HIS A 68 2.37 12.39 -7.19
C HIS A 68 1.16 12.62 -8.10
N LEU A 69 1.13 13.72 -8.85
CA LEU A 69 0.02 13.98 -9.79
C LEU A 69 0.07 13.01 -10.97
N VAL A 70 1.26 12.60 -11.41
CA VAL A 70 1.40 11.57 -12.44
C VAL A 70 0.88 10.23 -11.95
N ILE A 71 1.27 9.86 -10.72
CA ILE A 71 0.85 8.60 -10.11
C ILE A 71 -0.67 8.62 -9.86
N LYS A 72 -1.20 9.74 -9.39
CA LYS A 72 -2.65 9.92 -9.17
C LYS A 72 -3.45 9.74 -10.47
N GLU A 73 -2.93 10.25 -11.61
CA GLU A 73 -3.59 10.01 -12.91
C GLU A 73 -3.66 8.52 -13.24
N PHE A 74 -2.61 7.77 -12.91
CA PHE A 74 -2.64 6.32 -13.12
C PHE A 74 -3.67 5.66 -12.18
N PHE A 75 -3.75 6.08 -10.92
CA PHE A 75 -4.77 5.57 -9.98
C PHE A 75 -6.17 5.80 -10.55
N GLN A 76 -6.43 7.02 -11.05
CA GLN A 76 -7.70 7.35 -11.69
C GLN A 76 -7.97 6.44 -12.89
N LYS A 77 -6.99 6.28 -13.77
CA LYS A 77 -7.08 5.42 -14.96
C LYS A 77 -7.39 3.97 -14.58
N LEU A 78 -6.78 3.47 -13.50
CA LEU A 78 -7.05 2.12 -12.99
C LEU A 78 -8.52 1.98 -12.56
N ARG A 79 -9.03 2.92 -11.76
CA ARG A 79 -10.42 2.88 -11.31
C ARG A 79 -11.39 2.97 -12.50
N GLU A 80 -11.12 3.84 -13.46
CA GLU A 80 -11.92 3.98 -14.68
C GLU A 80 -11.92 2.69 -15.51
N SER A 81 -10.80 1.96 -15.51
CA SER A 81 -10.67 0.70 -16.25
C SER A 81 -11.37 -0.47 -15.58
N PHE A 82 -11.61 -0.39 -14.27
CA PHE A 82 -12.18 -1.48 -13.45
C PHE A 82 -13.29 -0.96 -12.51
N PRO A 83 -14.37 -0.38 -13.06
CA PRO A 83 -15.36 0.33 -12.22
C PRO A 83 -16.12 -0.58 -11.26
N GLY A 84 -16.23 -1.88 -11.54
CA GLY A 84 -16.98 -2.82 -10.69
C GLY A 84 -16.12 -3.89 -10.03
N GLN A 85 -14.82 -3.93 -10.35
CA GLN A 85 -13.92 -4.94 -9.83
C GLN A 85 -13.16 -4.40 -8.61
N LYS A 86 -12.76 -5.31 -7.73
CA LYS A 86 -11.92 -4.95 -6.57
C LYS A 86 -10.49 -4.75 -7.03
N ILE A 87 -9.95 -3.57 -6.72
CA ILE A 87 -8.54 -3.27 -6.96
C ILE A 87 -7.90 -2.70 -5.69
N SER A 88 -6.65 -3.05 -5.48
CA SER A 88 -5.87 -2.57 -4.35
C SER A 88 -4.48 -2.12 -4.79
N ALA A 89 -3.81 -1.33 -3.96
CA ALA A 89 -2.49 -0.81 -4.29
C ALA A 89 -1.52 -0.93 -3.12
N ASP A 90 -0.31 -1.39 -3.42
CA ASP A 90 0.78 -1.43 -2.46
C ASP A 90 1.44 -0.05 -2.37
N LEU A 91 1.67 0.40 -1.16
CA LEU A 91 2.30 1.68 -0.87
C LEU A 91 3.47 1.48 0.08
N PHE A 92 4.45 2.36 0.00
CA PHE A 92 5.51 2.39 1.02
C PHE A 92 4.87 2.62 2.40
N GLY A 93 5.36 1.90 3.41
CA GLY A 93 4.87 2.05 4.78
C GLY A 93 4.96 3.49 5.27
N GLN A 94 5.99 4.20 4.86
CA GLN A 94 6.20 5.60 5.23
C GLN A 94 5.08 6.53 4.74
N THR A 95 4.31 6.15 3.71
CA THR A 95 3.16 6.96 3.25
C THR A 95 2.12 7.16 4.35
N THR A 96 2.05 6.25 5.32
CA THR A 96 1.10 6.33 6.43
C THR A 96 1.35 7.55 7.33
N ILE A 97 2.60 8.03 7.38
CA ILE A 97 3.02 9.08 8.30
C ILE A 97 3.61 10.32 7.59
N ASN A 98 4.24 10.13 6.41
CA ASN A 98 4.75 11.25 5.62
C ASN A 98 3.61 11.90 4.83
N THR A 99 3.67 13.23 4.71
CA THR A 99 2.65 14.00 3.98
C THR A 99 3.12 14.47 2.60
N ASP A 100 4.42 14.30 2.31
CA ASP A 100 4.96 14.57 0.97
C ASP A 100 5.00 13.26 0.15
N ASP A 101 5.43 13.36 -1.10
CA ASP A 101 5.48 12.22 -2.01
C ASP A 101 6.77 11.40 -1.90
N MET A 102 7.65 11.74 -0.96
CA MET A 102 8.93 11.07 -0.68
C MET A 102 9.82 10.94 -1.94
N GLY A 103 9.61 11.78 -2.95
CA GLY A 103 10.32 11.71 -4.22
C GLY A 103 9.94 10.49 -5.08
N ILE A 104 8.97 9.69 -4.65
CA ILE A 104 8.52 8.49 -5.38
C ILE A 104 7.11 8.64 -5.95
N GLY A 105 6.46 9.76 -5.67
CA GLY A 105 5.14 10.05 -6.19
C GLY A 105 3.99 9.41 -5.41
N GLN A 106 4.23 8.87 -4.23
CA GLN A 106 3.17 8.26 -3.42
C GLN A 106 2.72 9.19 -2.30
N VAL A 107 1.48 9.65 -2.38
CA VAL A 107 0.79 10.42 -1.33
C VAL A 107 -0.45 9.61 -0.94
N LEU A 108 -0.62 9.39 0.35
CA LEU A 108 -1.68 8.51 0.88
C LEU A 108 -3.07 8.97 0.42
N GLU A 109 -3.34 10.28 0.51
CA GLU A 109 -4.64 10.85 0.15
C GLU A 109 -5.00 10.65 -1.33
N ASP A 110 -4.00 10.58 -2.19
CA ASP A 110 -4.21 10.40 -3.63
C ASP A 110 -4.77 9.00 -3.98
N THR A 111 -4.72 8.06 -3.03
CA THR A 111 -5.19 6.68 -3.27
C THR A 111 -6.64 6.46 -2.86
N PHE A 112 -7.16 7.23 -1.89
CA PHE A 112 -8.39 6.89 -1.18
C PHE A 112 -9.63 6.76 -2.07
N GLU A 113 -9.72 7.55 -3.13
CA GLU A 113 -10.91 7.53 -4.01
C GLU A 113 -10.82 6.48 -5.14
N TYR A 114 -9.65 5.87 -5.34
CA TYR A 114 -9.42 5.04 -6.53
C TYR A 114 -9.31 3.54 -6.27
N PHE A 115 -9.14 3.14 -5.02
CA PHE A 115 -8.96 1.72 -4.68
C PHE A 115 -10.02 1.25 -3.69
N ASP A 116 -10.21 -0.08 -3.64
CA ASP A 116 -11.03 -0.70 -2.59
C ASP A 116 -10.19 -0.89 -1.33
N TYR A 117 -8.91 -1.22 -1.49
CA TYR A 117 -7.97 -1.35 -0.38
C TYR A 117 -6.67 -0.65 -0.72
N ILE A 118 -6.08 -0.02 0.29
CA ILE A 118 -4.70 0.45 0.23
C ILE A 118 -3.88 -0.45 1.16
N CYS A 119 -2.72 -0.87 0.68
CA CYS A 119 -1.91 -1.90 1.33
C CYS A 119 -0.51 -1.36 1.66
N PRO A 120 -0.39 -0.47 2.66
CA PRO A 120 0.94 0.04 3.03
C PRO A 120 1.81 -1.08 3.60
N MET A 121 3.06 -1.13 3.14
CA MET A 121 4.07 -2.13 3.53
C MET A 121 4.75 -1.67 4.81
N VAL A 122 4.10 -1.89 5.96
CA VAL A 122 4.55 -1.36 7.25
C VAL A 122 5.49 -2.31 7.99
N TYR A 123 6.48 -2.85 7.30
CA TYR A 123 7.44 -3.80 7.89
C TYR A 123 8.35 -3.11 8.92
N PRO A 124 8.32 -3.52 10.20
CA PRO A 124 9.15 -2.86 11.24
C PRO A 124 10.64 -2.82 10.91
N SER A 125 11.15 -3.82 10.19
CA SER A 125 12.55 -3.87 9.80
C SER A 125 12.95 -2.81 8.76
N HIS A 126 11.99 -2.18 8.10
CA HIS A 126 12.24 -1.19 7.04
C HIS A 126 12.22 0.26 7.54
N TYR A 127 11.94 0.46 8.83
CA TYR A 127 12.01 1.78 9.44
C TYR A 127 13.43 2.07 9.94
N VAL A 128 13.84 3.31 9.81
CA VAL A 128 15.22 3.73 10.17
C VAL A 128 15.44 3.62 11.67
N SER A 129 16.70 3.42 12.06
CA SER A 129 17.11 3.48 13.46
C SER A 129 16.67 4.82 14.08
N GLY A 130 16.13 4.78 15.29
CA GLY A 130 15.60 5.95 15.98
C GLY A 130 14.12 6.21 15.70
N PHE A 131 13.49 5.44 14.79
CA PHE A 131 12.08 5.63 14.49
C PHE A 131 11.24 5.47 15.76
N ILE A 132 10.43 6.49 16.05
CA ILE A 132 9.60 6.64 17.28
C ILE A 132 10.37 6.32 18.58
N GLY A 133 11.70 6.60 18.57
CA GLY A 133 12.56 6.44 19.75
C GLY A 133 13.22 5.07 19.87
N TYR A 134 13.04 4.16 18.93
CA TYR A 134 13.63 2.81 18.98
C TYR A 134 14.82 2.68 18.05
N ASP A 135 16.00 2.34 18.60
CA ASP A 135 17.21 2.08 17.80
C ASP A 135 17.02 0.95 16.79
N LYS A 136 16.23 -0.05 17.16
CA LYS A 136 15.93 -1.22 16.31
C LYS A 136 14.41 -1.40 16.20
N PRO A 137 13.75 -0.65 15.33
CA PRO A 137 12.29 -0.76 15.19
C PRO A 137 11.77 -2.18 14.95
N SER A 138 12.58 -3.04 14.27
CA SER A 138 12.26 -4.44 14.02
C SER A 138 11.93 -5.23 15.30
N GLN A 139 12.42 -4.81 16.46
CA GLN A 139 12.17 -5.47 17.74
C GLN A 139 10.89 -4.98 18.43
N TYR A 140 10.21 -3.99 17.86
CA TYR A 140 9.03 -3.34 18.45
C TYR A 140 7.87 -3.35 17.46
N PRO A 141 7.43 -4.56 17.01
CA PRO A 141 6.43 -4.65 15.95
C PRO A 141 5.09 -4.02 16.32
N TYR A 142 4.63 -4.18 17.56
CA TYR A 142 3.36 -3.59 17.99
C TYR A 142 3.39 -2.05 17.84
N GLU A 143 4.44 -1.44 18.38
CA GLU A 143 4.57 0.01 18.44
C GLU A 143 4.72 0.62 17.03
N VAL A 144 5.52 -0.02 16.18
CA VAL A 144 5.75 0.45 14.80
C VAL A 144 4.46 0.36 13.99
N ILE A 145 3.79 -0.80 14.03
CA ILE A 145 2.53 -0.98 13.30
C ILE A 145 1.46 -0.02 13.83
N LYS A 146 1.34 0.05 15.17
CA LYS A 146 0.34 0.93 15.79
C LYS A 146 0.52 2.38 15.35
N TYR A 147 1.74 2.90 15.42
CA TYR A 147 2.05 4.28 15.05
C TYR A 147 1.72 4.55 13.58
N SER A 148 2.15 3.66 12.70
CA SER A 148 1.96 3.80 11.26
C SER A 148 0.47 3.75 10.88
N ILE A 149 -0.25 2.76 11.41
CA ILE A 149 -1.66 2.59 11.05
C ILE A 149 -2.53 3.68 11.70
N ASP A 150 -2.23 4.10 12.93
CA ASP A 150 -2.94 5.25 13.55
C ASP A 150 -2.78 6.51 12.68
N GLY A 151 -1.58 6.72 12.10
CA GLY A 151 -1.32 7.80 11.15
C GLY A 151 -2.22 7.72 9.93
N ALA A 152 -2.27 6.55 9.31
CA ALA A 152 -3.12 6.32 8.12
C ALA A 152 -4.61 6.51 8.43
N VAL A 153 -5.08 5.96 9.56
CA VAL A 153 -6.48 6.08 9.99
C VAL A 153 -6.84 7.55 10.22
N LYS A 154 -5.99 8.29 10.93
CA LYS A 154 -6.21 9.72 11.20
C LYS A 154 -6.34 10.51 9.88
N ARG A 155 -5.45 10.24 8.92
CA ARG A 155 -5.46 10.93 7.62
C ARG A 155 -6.69 10.54 6.80
N ARG A 156 -7.07 9.25 6.79
CA ARG A 156 -8.26 8.79 6.09
C ARG A 156 -9.54 9.45 6.66
N VAL A 157 -9.64 9.54 7.99
CA VAL A 157 -10.78 10.20 8.64
C VAL A 157 -10.83 11.69 8.30
N ALA A 158 -9.68 12.36 8.28
CA ALA A 158 -9.62 13.78 7.90
C ALA A 158 -10.03 13.98 6.44
N TYR A 159 -9.55 13.12 5.55
CA TYR A 159 -9.88 13.15 4.12
C TYR A 159 -11.38 12.89 3.90
N ASP A 160 -11.94 11.89 4.60
CA ASP A 160 -13.36 11.55 4.52
C ASP A 160 -14.24 12.78 4.86
N LYS A 161 -13.92 13.46 5.95
CA LYS A 161 -14.63 14.68 6.36
C LYS A 161 -14.54 15.79 5.30
N LEU A 162 -13.40 15.88 4.62
CA LEU A 162 -13.18 16.88 3.58
C LEU A 162 -14.03 16.60 2.33
N VAL A 163 -13.94 15.35 1.80
CA VAL A 163 -14.57 15.01 0.51
C VAL A 163 -16.07 14.72 0.65
N ASN A 164 -16.53 14.41 1.85
CA ASN A 164 -17.94 14.12 2.14
C ASN A 164 -18.60 15.22 2.99
N ALA A 165 -18.06 16.44 2.96
CA ALA A 165 -18.59 17.58 3.72
C ALA A 165 -19.95 18.04 3.21
N ASP A 166 -20.22 17.89 1.92
CA ASP A 166 -21.46 18.34 1.30
C ASP A 166 -22.51 17.23 1.37
N ALA A 167 -23.41 17.33 2.33
CA ALA A 167 -24.46 16.33 2.54
C ALA A 167 -25.49 16.25 1.38
N SER A 168 -25.44 17.19 0.43
CA SER A 168 -26.32 17.12 -0.75
C SER A 168 -25.78 16.18 -1.84
N GLN A 169 -24.53 15.77 -1.73
CA GLN A 169 -23.87 14.87 -2.67
C GLN A 169 -23.87 13.45 -2.10
N ALA A 170 -23.92 12.46 -3.01
CA ALA A 170 -23.74 11.06 -2.60
C ALA A 170 -22.34 10.89 -2.00
N PRO A 171 -22.20 10.24 -0.84
CA PRO A 171 -20.90 10.12 -0.20
C PRO A 171 -19.95 9.28 -1.02
N LYS A 172 -18.72 9.74 -1.15
CA LYS A 172 -17.64 8.99 -1.79
C LYS A 172 -17.21 7.85 -0.88
N LYS A 173 -17.15 6.65 -1.44
CA LYS A 173 -16.57 5.50 -0.76
C LYS A 173 -15.05 5.62 -0.83
N LEU A 174 -14.38 5.53 0.30
CA LEU A 174 -12.92 5.60 0.37
C LEU A 174 -12.31 4.22 0.62
N ALA A 175 -11.13 4.01 0.08
CA ALA A 175 -10.36 2.77 0.25
C ALA A 175 -10.23 2.41 1.74
N GLU A 176 -10.30 1.11 2.03
CA GLU A 176 -10.04 0.58 3.37
C GLU A 176 -8.56 0.26 3.52
N ILE A 177 -8.06 0.29 4.75
CA ILE A 177 -6.63 0.07 5.04
C ILE A 177 -6.41 -1.42 5.34
N ARG A 178 -5.60 -2.09 4.50
CA ARG A 178 -5.30 -3.52 4.65
C ARG A 178 -3.80 -3.73 4.46
N PRO A 179 -2.98 -3.45 5.48
CA PRO A 179 -1.53 -3.38 5.31
C PRO A 179 -0.87 -4.74 5.08
N TRP A 180 0.34 -4.69 4.52
CA TRP A 180 1.28 -5.79 4.53
C TRP A 180 2.03 -5.78 5.86
N LEU A 181 2.04 -6.93 6.53
CA LEU A 181 2.76 -7.17 7.78
C LEU A 181 3.97 -8.06 7.52
N GLN A 182 4.95 -7.97 8.39
CA GLN A 182 6.22 -8.70 8.26
C GLN A 182 6.10 -10.12 8.82
N ASP A 183 6.59 -11.11 8.07
CA ASP A 183 6.73 -12.49 8.58
C ASP A 183 8.08 -13.05 8.09
N PHE A 184 9.16 -12.30 8.31
CA PHE A 184 10.50 -12.72 7.89
C PHE A 184 11.56 -12.12 8.82
N ASN A 185 12.68 -12.83 8.96
CA ASN A 185 13.82 -12.38 9.76
C ASN A 185 14.56 -11.25 9.06
N MET A 186 14.60 -10.07 9.68
CA MET A 186 15.41 -8.94 9.27
C MET A 186 15.48 -7.96 10.44
N GLY A 187 16.68 -7.73 10.95
CA GLY A 187 16.91 -6.87 12.11
C GLY A 187 16.46 -7.47 13.43
N ALA A 188 15.74 -8.59 13.38
CA ALA A 188 15.30 -9.38 14.54
C ALA A 188 14.99 -10.80 14.09
N ASP A 189 15.06 -11.77 15.02
CA ASP A 189 14.52 -13.11 14.80
C ASP A 189 13.00 -13.03 14.95
N TYR A 190 12.28 -13.10 13.84
CA TYR A 190 10.86 -12.75 13.79
C TYR A 190 9.99 -13.96 14.16
N THR A 191 9.51 -13.95 15.39
CA THR A 191 8.77 -15.07 16.00
C THR A 191 7.26 -14.94 15.76
N ALA A 192 6.53 -16.04 16.00
CA ALA A 192 5.06 -16.03 15.98
C ALA A 192 4.47 -14.95 16.89
N ASP A 193 5.11 -14.71 18.04
CA ASP A 193 4.66 -13.66 18.96
C ASP A 193 4.78 -12.27 18.35
N MET A 194 5.83 -12.03 17.58
CA MET A 194 6.02 -10.74 16.92
C MET A 194 4.97 -10.51 15.82
N VAL A 195 4.67 -11.54 15.02
CA VAL A 195 3.61 -11.45 14.01
C VAL A 195 2.24 -11.22 14.70
N LYS A 196 1.97 -11.90 15.81
CA LYS A 196 0.74 -11.69 16.61
C LYS A 196 0.65 -10.25 17.12
N LYS A 197 1.78 -9.67 17.54
CA LYS A 197 1.83 -8.26 18.00
C LYS A 197 1.47 -7.30 16.87
N GLU A 198 1.95 -7.55 15.63
CA GLU A 198 1.56 -6.74 14.47
C GLU A 198 0.06 -6.81 14.23
N ILE A 199 -0.49 -8.04 14.22
CA ILE A 199 -1.92 -8.27 14.00
C ILE A 199 -2.76 -7.56 15.08
N THR A 200 -2.29 -7.64 16.34
CA THR A 200 -2.97 -6.98 17.46
C THR A 200 -2.95 -5.47 17.30
N ALA A 201 -1.78 -4.89 16.99
CA ALA A 201 -1.62 -3.45 16.78
C ALA A 201 -2.55 -2.95 15.67
N LEU A 202 -2.63 -3.71 14.57
CA LEU A 202 -3.52 -3.39 13.46
C LEU A 202 -4.99 -3.36 13.92
N LYS A 203 -5.43 -4.38 14.64
CA LYS A 203 -6.81 -4.46 15.16
C LYS A 203 -7.11 -3.30 16.12
N ASP A 204 -6.16 -2.97 17.00
CA ASP A 204 -6.31 -1.87 17.96
C ASP A 204 -6.39 -0.50 17.28
N SER A 205 -5.77 -0.36 16.09
CA SER A 205 -5.80 0.88 15.31
C SER A 205 -7.08 1.01 14.48
N ILE A 206 -7.44 -0.02 13.73
CA ILE A 206 -8.55 0.03 12.76
C ILE A 206 -9.91 -0.25 13.43
N LYS A 207 -9.93 -1.10 14.48
CA LYS A 207 -11.13 -1.41 15.27
C LYS A 207 -12.25 -2.01 14.40
N LYS A 208 -13.41 -1.36 14.34
CA LYS A 208 -14.59 -1.86 13.62
C LYS A 208 -14.41 -1.91 12.09
N ASP A 209 -13.47 -1.12 11.58
CA ASP A 209 -13.21 -1.05 10.13
C ASP A 209 -12.13 -2.06 9.69
N TYR A 210 -11.83 -3.04 10.53
CA TYR A 210 -10.82 -4.07 10.25
C TYR A 210 -11.26 -4.99 9.11
N VAL A 211 -10.45 -5.00 8.04
CA VAL A 211 -10.72 -5.78 6.81
C VAL A 211 -9.62 -6.82 6.54
N GLY A 212 -8.79 -7.12 7.53
CA GLY A 212 -7.71 -8.09 7.38
C GLY A 212 -6.35 -7.45 7.12
N TYR A 213 -5.42 -8.28 6.72
CA TYR A 213 -4.03 -7.90 6.45
C TYR A 213 -3.46 -8.85 5.39
N LEU A 214 -2.30 -8.49 4.89
CA LEU A 214 -1.47 -9.32 4.02
C LEU A 214 -0.18 -9.64 4.78
N LEU A 215 0.37 -10.84 4.59
CA LEU A 215 1.66 -11.21 5.18
C LEU A 215 2.70 -11.33 4.08
N TRP A 216 3.86 -10.75 4.33
CA TRP A 216 4.99 -10.85 3.41
C TRP A 216 6.10 -11.70 4.00
N ASN A 217 6.52 -12.69 3.24
CA ASN A 217 7.73 -13.46 3.51
C ASN A 217 8.37 -13.79 2.16
N PRO A 218 9.62 -13.35 1.92
CA PRO A 218 10.27 -13.56 0.61
C PRO A 218 10.54 -15.05 0.30
N SER A 219 10.55 -15.90 1.33
CA SER A 219 10.74 -17.35 1.16
C SER A 219 9.43 -18.12 1.01
N ASN A 220 8.29 -17.42 1.17
CA ASN A 220 6.94 -18.01 1.14
C ASN A 220 6.71 -19.08 2.23
N PHE A 221 7.44 -18.99 3.35
CA PHE A 221 7.24 -19.82 4.53
C PHE A 221 6.63 -18.97 5.64
N TYR A 222 5.34 -19.16 5.88
CA TYR A 222 4.59 -18.33 6.82
C TYR A 222 4.49 -19.00 8.19
N THR A 223 4.51 -18.19 9.24
CA THR A 223 4.50 -18.60 10.64
C THR A 223 3.07 -19.01 11.04
N LYS A 224 2.76 -20.28 10.87
CA LYS A 224 1.40 -20.84 11.09
C LYS A 224 0.87 -20.55 12.49
N GLU A 225 1.72 -20.63 13.52
CA GLU A 225 1.37 -20.42 14.93
C GLU A 225 0.90 -18.99 15.21
N ALA A 226 1.18 -18.06 14.28
CA ALA A 226 0.71 -16.68 14.40
C ALA A 226 -0.70 -16.51 13.80
N ILE A 227 -1.08 -17.38 12.86
CA ILE A 227 -2.28 -17.23 12.04
C ILE A 227 -3.41 -18.15 12.51
N ILE A 228 -3.07 -19.40 12.84
CA ILE A 228 -4.04 -20.43 13.18
C ILE A 228 -4.28 -20.42 14.70
N LYS A 229 -5.57 -20.42 15.10
CA LYS A 229 -5.98 -20.53 16.50
C LYS A 229 -5.89 -21.97 16.96
#